data_86a7bcee5b8ae57597212749cae6c2ec
#
_entry.id   86a7bcee5b8ae57597212749cae6c2ec
#
_cell.length_a   1.000
_cell.length_b   1.000
_cell.length_c   1.000
_cell.angle_alpha   90.00
_cell.angle_beta   90.00
_cell.angle_gamma   90.00
#
_symmetry.space_group_name_H-M   'P 1'
#
loop_
_entity.id
_entity.type
_entity.pdbx_description
1 polymer ?
#
loop_
_entity_poly.entity_id
_entity_poly.type
_entity_poly.pdbx_seq_one_letter_code
_entity_poly.pdbx_strand_id
1 'polypeptide(L)'
;VDGTWMTELKVTIQGELFKHLLIHCVLPYSNWEWGRVAQSESLSAVRLGLQSSLCKLGYVPEWVQTDNSSAATRRLGVAEEGEEGKTRGYTVGYLQLLEHYGLKAQSTHVGNPNENGDVESQNGGLKQAVKQHLLLRGSREFARIDEYEAFLFAVMEKRNRSRQERLAEEIAVMKPVTATPLATSIEKKVRVSSGSLIQVQRRSYSVPTSLIKKEVTV
;
A
#
# COMPACT_ATOMS: atom_id res chain seq x y z
N VAL A 1 0.74 -1.51 -9.13
CA VAL A 1 0.43 -1.22 -7.73
C VAL A 1 -0.36 0.07 -7.68
N ASP A 2 -1.49 0.06 -6.99
CA ASP A 2 -2.41 1.20 -6.91
C ASP A 2 -3.01 1.33 -5.52
N GLY A 3 -3.40 2.56 -5.15
CA GLY A 3 -4.11 2.87 -3.91
C GLY A 3 -5.61 3.08 -4.18
N THR A 4 -6.45 2.13 -3.79
CA THR A 4 -7.88 2.25 -4.00
C THR A 4 -8.65 2.52 -2.71
N TRP A 5 -9.49 3.58 -2.70
CA TRP A 5 -10.33 3.91 -1.55
C TRP A 5 -11.45 2.89 -1.37
N MET A 6 -11.60 2.38 -0.15
CA MET A 6 -12.59 1.38 0.23
C MET A 6 -13.77 1.97 1.01
N THR A 7 -13.92 3.29 1.02
CA THR A 7 -14.91 4.03 1.84
C THR A 7 -16.36 3.64 1.51
N GLU A 8 -16.64 3.27 0.27
CA GLU A 8 -17.97 2.82 -0.18
C GLU A 8 -18.46 1.53 0.50
N LEU A 9 -17.54 0.74 1.06
CA LEU A 9 -17.88 -0.48 1.79
C LEU A 9 -18.51 -0.21 3.15
N LYS A 10 -18.36 1.02 3.68
CA LYS A 10 -18.92 1.46 4.96
C LYS A 10 -18.57 0.52 6.11
N VAL A 11 -17.31 0.08 6.15
CA VAL A 11 -16.79 -0.75 7.25
C VAL A 11 -16.63 0.12 8.49
N THR A 12 -16.95 -0.44 9.65
CA THR A 12 -16.74 0.20 10.95
C THR A 12 -15.77 -0.61 11.81
N ILE A 13 -14.98 0.10 12.61
CA ILE A 13 -14.09 -0.49 13.62
C ILE A 13 -14.48 0.12 14.96
N GLN A 14 -14.90 -0.72 15.92
CA GLN A 14 -15.38 -0.28 17.24
C GLN A 14 -16.50 0.77 17.15
N GLY A 15 -17.43 0.58 16.21
CA GLY A 15 -18.56 1.49 15.97
C GLY A 15 -18.23 2.73 15.14
N GLU A 16 -16.97 3.03 14.88
CA GLU A 16 -16.51 4.19 14.13
C GLU A 16 -16.31 3.86 12.65
N LEU A 17 -16.76 4.75 11.75
CA LEU A 17 -16.57 4.58 10.30
C LEU A 17 -15.08 4.59 9.94
N PHE A 18 -14.60 3.47 9.42
CA PHE A 18 -13.21 3.30 9.04
C PHE A 18 -12.95 3.73 7.60
N LYS A 19 -12.54 5.00 7.42
CA LYS A 19 -12.12 5.52 6.12
C LYS A 19 -10.69 5.08 5.83
N HIS A 20 -10.51 4.24 4.81
CA HIS A 20 -9.22 3.68 4.47
C HIS A 20 -9.10 3.45 2.98
N LEU A 21 -7.87 3.26 2.54
CA LEU A 21 -7.55 2.74 1.21
C LEU A 21 -6.87 1.37 1.35
N LEU A 22 -6.87 0.64 0.26
CA LEU A 22 -6.10 -0.58 0.09
C LEU A 22 -4.95 -0.26 -0.88
N ILE A 23 -3.71 -0.49 -0.48
CA ILE A 23 -2.60 -0.57 -1.42
C ILE A 23 -2.69 -1.94 -2.07
N HIS A 24 -3.12 -1.96 -3.31
CA HIS A 24 -3.45 -3.16 -4.07
C HIS A 24 -2.39 -3.45 -5.13
N CYS A 25 -1.85 -4.65 -5.09
CA CYS A 25 -0.88 -5.17 -6.05
C CYS A 25 -1.56 -6.25 -6.89
N VAL A 26 -1.44 -6.15 -8.19
CA VAL A 26 -2.01 -7.11 -9.16
C VAL A 26 -0.93 -7.51 -10.14
N LEU A 27 -0.83 -8.79 -10.44
CA LEU A 27 -0.04 -9.32 -11.55
C LEU A 27 -0.92 -9.33 -12.81
N PRO A 28 -0.50 -8.69 -13.92
CA PRO A 28 -1.42 -8.45 -15.05
C PRO A 28 -1.78 -9.72 -15.82
N TYR A 29 -0.92 -10.74 -15.89
CA TYR A 29 -1.19 -11.96 -16.64
C TYR A 29 -2.13 -12.91 -15.89
N SER A 30 -1.80 -13.24 -14.63
CA SER A 30 -2.61 -14.16 -13.82
C SER A 30 -3.79 -13.48 -13.15
N ASN A 31 -3.80 -12.16 -13.06
CA ASN A 31 -4.66 -11.36 -12.18
C ASN A 31 -4.54 -11.73 -10.68
N TRP A 32 -3.44 -12.41 -10.29
CA TRP A 32 -3.17 -12.63 -8.88
C TRP A 32 -3.10 -11.30 -8.16
N GLU A 33 -3.71 -11.23 -6.99
CA GLU A 33 -3.84 -9.98 -6.26
C GLU A 33 -3.53 -10.13 -4.78
N TRP A 34 -2.94 -9.09 -4.20
CA TRP A 34 -2.73 -8.95 -2.77
C TRP A 34 -2.66 -7.48 -2.38
N GLY A 35 -2.88 -7.18 -1.11
CA GLY A 35 -2.80 -5.79 -0.67
C GLY A 35 -2.87 -5.64 0.85
N ARG A 36 -2.65 -4.41 1.31
CA ARG A 36 -2.71 -4.02 2.72
C ARG A 36 -3.54 -2.76 2.91
N VAL A 37 -4.25 -2.72 4.02
CA VAL A 37 -4.98 -1.53 4.46
C VAL A 37 -3.99 -0.40 4.78
N ALA A 38 -4.34 0.81 4.36
CA ALA A 38 -3.58 2.02 4.65
C ALA A 38 -4.55 3.18 4.94
N GLN A 39 -4.08 4.17 5.68
CA GLN A 39 -4.88 5.37 5.99
C GLN A 39 -4.53 6.57 5.09
N SER A 40 -3.46 6.46 4.32
CA SER A 40 -3.01 7.52 3.40
C SER A 40 -2.15 6.94 2.30
N GLU A 41 -2.09 7.63 1.17
CA GLU A 41 -1.17 7.33 0.06
C GLU A 41 0.25 7.83 0.40
N SER A 42 0.88 7.21 1.37
CA SER A 42 2.25 7.53 1.78
C SER A 42 3.23 6.49 1.23
N LEU A 43 4.50 6.88 1.12
CA LEU A 43 5.57 5.94 0.78
C LEU A 43 5.62 4.73 1.73
N SER A 44 5.33 4.95 3.01
CA SER A 44 5.25 3.87 4.01
C SER A 44 4.11 2.90 3.71
N ALA A 45 2.96 3.40 3.25
CA ALA A 45 1.84 2.58 2.84
C ALA A 45 2.17 1.76 1.59
N VAL A 46 2.76 2.39 0.55
CA VAL A 46 3.21 1.70 -0.67
C VAL A 46 4.24 0.62 -0.33
N ARG A 47 5.21 0.93 0.55
CA ARG A 47 6.19 -0.04 1.04
C ARG A 47 5.50 -1.22 1.70
N LEU A 48 4.58 -0.98 2.63
CA LEU A 48 3.85 -2.03 3.35
C LEU A 48 3.07 -2.93 2.38
N GLY A 49 2.33 -2.33 1.44
CA GLY A 49 1.53 -3.06 0.45
C GLY A 49 2.38 -3.90 -0.49
N LEU A 50 3.42 -3.29 -1.10
CA LEU A 50 4.32 -3.97 -2.02
C LEU A 50 5.08 -5.11 -1.32
N GLN A 51 5.69 -4.83 -0.18
CA GLN A 51 6.43 -5.80 0.61
C GLN A 51 5.56 -6.99 1.04
N SER A 52 4.35 -6.72 1.54
CA SER A 52 3.39 -7.77 1.91
C SER A 52 3.01 -8.63 0.71
N SER A 53 2.85 -8.02 -0.47
CA SER A 53 2.49 -8.72 -1.70
C SER A 53 3.64 -9.60 -2.19
N LEU A 54 4.87 -9.10 -2.19
CA LEU A 54 6.06 -9.88 -2.57
C LEU A 54 6.29 -11.05 -1.61
N CYS A 55 6.16 -10.83 -0.29
CA CYS A 55 6.29 -11.88 0.71
C CYS A 55 5.19 -12.95 0.55
N LYS A 56 3.94 -12.55 0.24
CA LYS A 56 2.84 -13.50 0.02
C LYS A 56 2.99 -14.28 -1.27
N LEU A 57 3.48 -13.63 -2.33
CA LEU A 57 3.77 -14.25 -3.62
C LEU A 57 4.96 -15.21 -3.53
N GLY A 58 5.99 -14.85 -2.76
CA GLY A 58 7.26 -15.56 -2.67
C GLY A 58 8.22 -15.28 -3.84
N TYR A 59 7.82 -14.44 -4.78
CA TYR A 59 8.57 -14.12 -6.00
C TYR A 59 8.58 -12.61 -6.26
N VAL A 60 9.55 -12.17 -7.08
CA VAL A 60 9.75 -10.77 -7.47
C VAL A 60 9.54 -10.64 -8.97
N PRO A 61 8.57 -9.85 -9.45
CA PRO A 61 8.44 -9.51 -10.86
C PRO A 61 9.61 -8.60 -11.29
N GLU A 62 9.85 -8.47 -12.58
CA GLU A 62 10.91 -7.60 -13.08
C GLU A 62 10.54 -6.11 -12.94
N TRP A 63 9.28 -5.78 -13.16
CA TRP A 63 8.79 -4.40 -13.21
C TRP A 63 7.68 -4.16 -12.21
N VAL A 64 7.68 -2.96 -11.64
CA VAL A 64 6.56 -2.42 -10.87
C VAL A 64 6.06 -1.17 -11.55
N GLN A 65 4.79 -1.23 -11.95
CA GLN A 65 4.06 -0.08 -12.43
C GLN A 65 3.25 0.52 -11.30
N THR A 66 3.40 1.82 -11.07
CA THR A 66 2.60 2.58 -10.11
C THR A 66 1.93 3.73 -10.84
N ASP A 67 0.71 4.06 -10.43
CA ASP A 67 0.12 5.32 -10.84
C ASP A 67 0.96 6.50 -10.34
N ASN A 68 0.77 7.67 -10.98
CA ASN A 68 1.46 8.92 -10.67
C ASN A 68 1.13 9.46 -9.26
N SER A 69 1.06 8.59 -8.25
CA SER A 69 0.80 8.97 -6.87
C SER A 69 1.96 9.80 -6.29
N SER A 70 1.66 10.76 -5.44
CA SER A 70 2.65 11.61 -4.77
C SER A 70 3.63 10.81 -3.88
N ALA A 71 3.28 9.58 -3.53
CA ALA A 71 4.12 8.68 -2.73
C ALA A 71 5.29 8.11 -3.55
N ALA A 72 5.04 7.77 -4.80
CA ALA A 72 6.05 7.21 -5.70
C ALA A 72 6.77 8.29 -6.51
N THR A 73 6.06 9.36 -6.92
CA THR A 73 6.57 10.36 -7.85
C THR A 73 6.64 11.76 -7.21
N ARG A 74 7.63 12.53 -7.60
CA ARG A 74 7.80 13.94 -7.24
C ARG A 74 7.77 14.76 -8.53
N ARG A 75 7.08 15.92 -8.52
CA ARG A 75 7.25 16.91 -9.60
C ARG A 75 8.68 17.41 -9.57
N LEU A 76 9.42 17.15 -10.63
CA LEU A 76 10.72 17.79 -10.84
C LEU A 76 10.44 19.25 -11.18
N GLY A 77 11.02 20.18 -10.40
CA GLY A 77 10.90 21.61 -10.68
C GLY A 77 11.54 21.94 -12.04
N VAL A 78 10.83 22.84 -12.77
CA VAL A 78 11.26 23.54 -13.98
C VAL A 78 12.25 22.78 -14.86
N ALA A 79 11.75 22.16 -15.94
CA ALA A 79 12.57 21.85 -17.09
C ALA A 79 12.97 23.18 -17.75
N GLU A 80 14.24 23.28 -18.19
CA GLU A 80 14.71 24.37 -19.02
C GLU A 80 13.80 24.52 -20.25
N GLU A 81 13.64 25.77 -20.71
CA GLU A 81 12.76 26.13 -21.82
C GLU A 81 13.00 25.22 -23.04
N GLY A 82 11.99 24.43 -23.40
CA GLY A 82 11.98 23.65 -24.65
C GLY A 82 11.23 22.32 -24.66
N GLU A 83 10.88 21.72 -23.52
CA GLU A 83 10.11 20.48 -23.50
C GLU A 83 8.74 20.68 -22.82
N GLU A 84 7.68 20.64 -23.60
CA GLU A 84 6.29 20.51 -23.14
C GLU A 84 6.09 19.11 -22.53
N GLY A 85 6.40 18.97 -21.25
CA GLY A 85 6.13 17.75 -20.50
C GLY A 85 6.63 17.89 -19.07
N LYS A 86 5.74 18.09 -18.11
CA LYS A 86 6.08 18.03 -16.68
C LYS A 86 6.60 16.64 -16.34
N THR A 87 7.89 16.42 -16.51
CA THR A 87 8.55 15.14 -16.17
C THR A 87 8.45 14.93 -14.65
N ARG A 88 7.75 13.89 -14.22
CA ARG A 88 7.73 13.46 -12.85
C ARG A 88 8.87 12.45 -12.66
N GLY A 89 9.72 12.69 -11.66
CA GLY A 89 10.73 11.74 -11.23
C GLY A 89 10.26 10.93 -10.02
N TYR A 90 10.79 9.75 -9.86
CA TYR A 90 10.54 8.93 -8.67
C TYR A 90 11.20 9.53 -7.42
N THR A 91 10.56 9.35 -6.26
CA THR A 91 11.17 9.74 -4.98
C THR A 91 12.34 8.82 -4.65
N VAL A 92 13.38 9.36 -4.00
CA VAL A 92 14.57 8.58 -3.59
C VAL A 92 14.15 7.35 -2.75
N GLY A 93 13.24 7.53 -1.80
CA GLY A 93 12.77 6.43 -0.96
C GLY A 93 12.01 5.34 -1.71
N TYR A 94 11.32 5.70 -2.81
CA TYR A 94 10.68 4.71 -3.67
C TYR A 94 11.72 3.93 -4.49
N LEU A 95 12.71 4.62 -5.05
CA LEU A 95 13.80 3.95 -5.77
C LEU A 95 14.60 3.01 -4.87
N GLN A 96 14.91 3.42 -3.64
CA GLN A 96 15.58 2.55 -2.65
C GLN A 96 14.74 1.31 -2.32
N LEU A 97 13.40 1.45 -2.22
CA LEU A 97 12.50 0.31 -2.03
C LEU A 97 12.57 -0.67 -3.20
N LEU A 98 12.55 -0.16 -4.44
CA LEU A 98 12.63 -1.00 -5.63
C LEU A 98 14.00 -1.69 -5.74
N GLU A 99 15.08 -0.96 -5.52
CA GLU A 99 16.45 -1.47 -5.54
C GLU A 99 16.62 -2.62 -4.52
N HIS A 100 16.07 -2.44 -3.31
CA HIS A 100 16.13 -3.46 -2.25
C HIS A 100 15.54 -4.81 -2.68
N TYR A 101 14.46 -4.80 -3.47
CA TYR A 101 13.82 -6.02 -3.98
C TYR A 101 14.29 -6.40 -5.40
N GLY A 102 15.18 -5.62 -6.02
CA GLY A 102 15.64 -5.84 -7.39
C GLY A 102 14.58 -5.56 -8.45
N LEU A 103 13.63 -4.66 -8.16
CA LEU A 103 12.54 -4.24 -9.03
C LEU A 103 12.96 -3.05 -9.90
N LYS A 104 12.39 -2.98 -11.11
CA LYS A 104 12.50 -1.81 -11.98
C LYS A 104 11.20 -0.99 -11.95
N ALA A 105 11.32 0.33 -11.92
CA ALA A 105 10.16 1.21 -11.98
C ALA A 105 9.65 1.35 -13.42
N GLN A 106 8.33 1.27 -13.59
CA GLN A 106 7.66 1.65 -14.82
C GLN A 106 6.59 2.69 -14.48
N SER A 107 6.67 3.87 -15.10
CA SER A 107 5.61 4.87 -14.97
C SER A 107 4.58 4.67 -16.08
N THR A 108 3.31 4.94 -15.76
CA THR A 108 2.28 5.11 -16.79
C THR A 108 2.57 6.38 -17.57
N HIS A 109 2.47 6.31 -18.91
CA HIS A 109 2.56 7.51 -19.74
C HIS A 109 1.35 8.40 -19.47
N VAL A 110 1.61 9.67 -19.22
CA VAL A 110 0.55 10.68 -19.04
C VAL A 110 -0.27 10.75 -20.32
N GLY A 111 -1.55 10.35 -20.26
CA GLY A 111 -2.46 10.39 -21.40
C GLY A 111 -2.78 9.07 -22.07
N ASN A 112 -2.29 7.94 -21.56
CA ASN A 112 -2.66 6.61 -22.05
C ASN A 112 -3.61 5.90 -21.06
N PRO A 113 -4.94 6.09 -21.15
CA PRO A 113 -5.90 5.53 -20.18
C PRO A 113 -5.91 4.00 -20.14
N ASN A 114 -5.43 3.33 -21.20
CA ASN A 114 -5.49 1.88 -21.32
C ASN A 114 -4.39 1.14 -20.50
N GLU A 115 -3.35 1.82 -20.06
CA GLU A 115 -2.23 1.19 -19.33
C GLU A 115 -2.59 0.79 -17.90
N ASN A 116 -3.63 1.39 -17.31
CA ASN A 116 -4.13 1.07 -15.94
C ASN A 116 -5.45 0.30 -15.92
N GLY A 117 -6.05 0.02 -17.09
CA GLY A 117 -7.38 -0.58 -17.19
C GLY A 117 -7.51 -1.91 -16.43
N ASP A 118 -6.47 -2.72 -16.43
CA ASP A 118 -6.46 -4.01 -15.71
C ASP A 118 -6.50 -3.83 -14.20
N VAL A 119 -5.70 -2.91 -13.64
CA VAL A 119 -5.67 -2.64 -12.20
C VAL A 119 -6.96 -2.01 -11.73
N GLU A 120 -7.51 -1.05 -12.48
CA GLU A 120 -8.81 -0.43 -12.19
C GLU A 120 -9.94 -1.46 -12.22
N SER A 121 -9.96 -2.34 -13.22
CA SER A 121 -10.92 -3.44 -13.33
C SER A 121 -10.81 -4.41 -12.14
N GLN A 122 -9.58 -4.77 -11.74
CA GLN A 122 -9.34 -5.64 -10.58
C GLN A 122 -9.72 -4.95 -9.26
N ASN A 123 -9.48 -3.64 -9.11
CA ASN A 123 -9.95 -2.85 -7.98
C ASN A 123 -11.48 -2.91 -7.86
N GLY A 124 -12.19 -2.68 -8.95
CA GLY A 124 -13.66 -2.78 -9.00
C GLY A 124 -14.16 -4.18 -8.64
N GLY A 125 -13.55 -5.21 -9.23
CA GLY A 125 -13.87 -6.61 -8.97
C GLY A 125 -13.62 -7.03 -7.51
N LEU A 126 -12.51 -6.58 -6.91
CA LEU A 126 -12.21 -6.83 -5.50
C LEU A 126 -13.23 -6.15 -4.59
N LYS A 127 -13.54 -4.87 -4.80
CA LYS A 127 -14.55 -4.14 -4.02
C LYS A 127 -15.91 -4.83 -4.05
N GLN A 128 -16.32 -5.30 -5.23
CA GLN A 128 -17.57 -6.04 -5.37
C GLN A 128 -17.54 -7.38 -4.60
N ALA A 129 -16.44 -8.11 -4.68
CA ALA A 129 -16.25 -9.36 -3.93
C ALA A 129 -16.29 -9.12 -2.42
N VAL A 130 -15.56 -8.10 -1.92
CA VAL A 130 -15.57 -7.71 -0.50
C VAL A 130 -16.98 -7.34 -0.06
N LYS A 131 -17.71 -6.56 -0.86
CA LYS A 131 -19.10 -6.18 -0.57
C LYS A 131 -20.01 -7.42 -0.43
N GLN A 132 -19.87 -8.39 -1.33
CA GLN A 132 -20.63 -9.65 -1.25
C GLN A 132 -20.30 -10.46 0.00
N HIS A 133 -19.01 -10.57 0.34
CA HIS A 133 -18.58 -11.29 1.55
C HIS A 133 -19.01 -10.59 2.84
N LEU A 134 -19.07 -9.24 2.87
CA LEU A 134 -19.63 -8.47 3.98
C LEU A 134 -21.14 -8.73 4.14
N LEU A 135 -21.88 -8.86 3.04
CA LEU A 135 -23.29 -9.23 3.07
C LEU A 135 -23.48 -10.65 3.62
N LEU A 136 -22.67 -11.60 3.19
CA LEU A 136 -22.71 -12.98 3.70
C LEU A 136 -22.35 -13.06 5.18
N ARG A 137 -21.40 -12.23 5.64
CA ARG A 137 -21.04 -12.11 7.06
C ARG A 137 -22.18 -11.51 7.91
N GLY A 138 -23.08 -10.76 7.29
CA GLY A 138 -24.20 -10.10 7.98
C GLY A 138 -23.81 -8.87 8.80
N SER A 139 -22.53 -8.48 8.79
CA SER A 139 -22.03 -7.31 9.52
C SER A 139 -20.85 -6.67 8.81
N ARG A 140 -20.77 -5.34 8.94
CA ARG A 140 -19.61 -4.52 8.50
C ARG A 140 -18.76 -4.05 9.66
N GLU A 141 -19.11 -4.44 10.86
CA GLU A 141 -18.42 -4.11 12.10
C GLU A 141 -17.29 -5.11 12.36
N PHE A 142 -16.12 -4.60 12.74
CA PHE A 142 -14.97 -5.36 13.19
C PHE A 142 -14.46 -4.79 14.51
N ALA A 143 -13.96 -5.64 15.38
CA ALA A 143 -13.41 -5.20 16.65
C ALA A 143 -12.05 -4.48 16.48
N ARG A 144 -11.28 -4.86 15.44
CA ARG A 144 -9.93 -4.35 15.20
C ARG A 144 -9.61 -4.33 13.71
N ILE A 145 -8.61 -3.52 13.35
CA ILE A 145 -8.14 -3.40 11.96
C ILE A 145 -7.56 -4.70 11.45
N ASP A 146 -6.81 -5.43 12.29
CA ASP A 146 -6.21 -6.72 11.91
C ASP A 146 -7.26 -7.81 11.64
N GLU A 147 -8.40 -7.79 12.32
CA GLU A 147 -9.54 -8.66 12.01
C GLU A 147 -10.11 -8.34 10.61
N TYR A 148 -10.26 -7.06 10.31
CA TYR A 148 -10.70 -6.63 8.98
C TYR A 148 -9.67 -6.97 7.90
N GLU A 149 -8.37 -6.80 8.14
CA GLU A 149 -7.33 -7.23 7.20
C GLU A 149 -7.36 -8.74 6.97
N ALA A 150 -7.51 -9.55 8.02
CA ALA A 150 -7.64 -11.00 7.88
C ALA A 150 -8.86 -11.39 7.02
N PHE A 151 -9.98 -10.68 7.17
CA PHE A 151 -11.14 -10.85 6.31
C PHE A 151 -10.84 -10.50 4.85
N LEU A 152 -10.15 -9.38 4.57
CA LEU A 152 -9.72 -9.00 3.22
C LEU A 152 -8.80 -10.04 2.60
N PHE A 153 -7.84 -10.55 3.39
CA PHE A 153 -6.92 -11.60 2.94
C PHE A 153 -7.66 -12.87 2.53
N ALA A 154 -8.65 -13.30 3.32
CA ALA A 154 -9.48 -14.45 2.98
C ALA A 154 -10.25 -14.26 1.67
N VAL A 155 -10.76 -13.04 1.41
CA VAL A 155 -11.43 -12.71 0.14
C VAL A 155 -10.45 -12.78 -1.04
N MET A 156 -9.27 -12.16 -0.93
CA MET A 156 -8.24 -12.18 -1.97
C MET A 156 -7.72 -13.60 -2.21
N GLU A 157 -7.47 -14.39 -1.16
CA GLU A 157 -7.08 -15.79 -1.29
C GLU A 157 -8.13 -16.63 -2.05
N LYS A 158 -9.41 -16.43 -1.73
CA LYS A 158 -10.48 -17.12 -2.45
C LYS A 158 -10.51 -16.77 -3.94
N ARG A 159 -10.30 -15.49 -4.27
CA ARG A 159 -10.21 -15.04 -5.66
C ARG A 159 -8.98 -15.58 -6.37
N ASN A 160 -7.85 -15.66 -5.69
CA ASN A 160 -6.60 -16.19 -6.23
C ASN A 160 -6.63 -17.71 -6.49
N ARG A 161 -7.56 -18.46 -5.87
CA ARG A 161 -7.67 -19.92 -6.11
C ARG A 161 -7.96 -20.28 -7.57
N SER A 162 -8.77 -19.48 -8.25
CA SER A 162 -9.09 -19.70 -9.68
C SER A 162 -7.98 -19.24 -10.64
N ARG A 163 -6.92 -18.64 -10.12
CA ARG A 163 -5.84 -18.03 -10.91
C ARG A 163 -4.53 -18.82 -10.87
N GLN A 164 -4.52 -19.96 -10.16
CA GLN A 164 -3.30 -20.72 -9.85
C GLN A 164 -2.57 -21.23 -11.09
N GLU A 165 -3.29 -21.63 -12.12
CA GLU A 165 -2.71 -22.14 -13.36
C GLU A 165 -1.88 -21.07 -14.06
N ARG A 166 -2.46 -19.91 -14.33
CA ARG A 166 -1.75 -18.76 -14.92
C ARG A 166 -0.67 -18.20 -13.99
N LEU A 167 -0.93 -18.22 -12.68
CA LEU A 167 0.07 -17.80 -11.71
C LEU A 167 1.32 -18.69 -11.79
N ALA A 168 1.18 -20.00 -11.93
CA ALA A 168 2.32 -20.92 -12.06
C ALA A 168 3.18 -20.60 -13.29
N GLU A 169 2.56 -20.24 -14.41
CA GLU A 169 3.27 -19.79 -15.63
C GLU A 169 4.01 -18.46 -15.38
N GLU A 170 3.34 -17.51 -14.71
CA GLU A 170 3.89 -16.19 -14.47
C GLU A 170 5.08 -16.22 -13.50
N ILE A 171 5.00 -16.97 -12.42
CA ILE A 171 6.10 -17.10 -11.44
C ILE A 171 7.28 -17.91 -11.99
N ALA A 172 7.09 -18.75 -13.01
CA ALA A 172 8.18 -19.54 -13.61
C ALA A 172 9.30 -18.67 -14.21
N VAL A 173 8.99 -17.43 -14.56
CA VAL A 173 9.97 -16.46 -15.10
C VAL A 173 10.42 -15.43 -14.05
N MET A 174 9.91 -15.50 -12.83
CA MET A 174 10.26 -14.59 -11.74
C MET A 174 11.40 -15.15 -10.88
N LYS A 175 12.04 -14.26 -10.13
CA LYS A 175 13.06 -14.64 -9.14
C LYS A 175 12.41 -14.84 -7.76
N PRO A 176 12.86 -15.79 -6.94
CA PRO A 176 12.42 -15.89 -5.56
C PRO A 176 12.73 -14.63 -4.76
N VAL A 177 11.88 -14.26 -3.81
CA VAL A 177 12.17 -13.20 -2.84
C VAL A 177 13.29 -13.67 -1.91
N THR A 178 14.43 -13.00 -1.95
CA THR A 178 15.56 -13.26 -1.04
C THR A 178 15.81 -12.11 -0.07
N ALA A 179 15.27 -10.92 -0.39
CA ALA A 179 15.42 -9.74 0.45
C ALA A 179 14.61 -9.85 1.73
N THR A 180 15.21 -9.45 2.86
CA THR A 180 14.52 -9.37 4.14
C THR A 180 13.52 -8.22 4.14
N PRO A 181 12.36 -8.36 4.79
CA PRO A 181 11.41 -7.27 4.89
C PRO A 181 12.01 -6.02 5.54
N LEU A 182 11.81 -4.87 4.91
CA LEU A 182 12.20 -3.58 5.48
C LEU A 182 11.28 -3.22 6.65
N ALA A 183 11.83 -2.55 7.65
CA ALA A 183 11.03 -2.06 8.77
C ALA A 183 9.93 -1.10 8.27
N THR A 184 8.70 -1.36 8.67
CA THR A 184 7.52 -0.55 8.31
C THR A 184 7.25 0.56 9.32
N SER A 185 7.89 0.52 10.48
CA SER A 185 7.87 1.54 11.53
C SER A 185 9.27 2.12 11.73
N ILE A 186 9.33 3.37 12.13
CA ILE A 186 10.56 4.03 12.55
C ILE A 186 10.40 4.35 14.03
N GLU A 187 11.21 3.72 14.85
CA GLU A 187 11.26 4.06 16.27
C GLU A 187 12.13 5.30 16.49
N LYS A 188 11.60 6.26 17.21
CA LYS A 188 12.33 7.47 17.62
C LYS A 188 12.23 7.65 19.12
N LYS A 189 13.36 7.92 19.75
CA LYS A 189 13.39 8.39 21.12
C LYS A 189 13.11 9.90 21.13
N VAL A 190 12.10 10.31 21.86
CA VAL A 190 11.72 11.70 22.01
C VAL A 190 11.56 12.04 23.50
N ARG A 191 11.99 13.24 23.89
CA ARG A 191 11.85 13.70 25.27
C ARG A 191 10.49 14.36 25.46
N VAL A 192 9.80 13.99 26.55
CA VAL A 192 8.53 14.61 26.93
C VAL A 192 8.79 16.00 27.49
N SER A 193 8.08 16.99 26.96
CA SER A 193 8.16 18.39 27.44
C SER A 193 7.51 18.56 28.80
N SER A 194 7.76 19.72 29.45
CA SER A 194 7.09 20.10 30.71
C SER A 194 5.56 20.26 30.58
N GLY A 195 5.06 20.46 29.36
CA GLY A 195 3.63 20.50 29.05
C GLY A 195 3.02 19.14 28.71
N SER A 196 3.66 18.02 29.05
CA SER A 196 3.17 16.65 28.72
C SER A 196 2.97 16.41 27.22
N LEU A 197 3.83 17.00 26.39
CA LEU A 197 3.77 16.86 24.94
C LEU A 197 5.04 16.23 24.41
N ILE A 198 4.88 15.40 23.37
CA ILE A 198 5.95 14.95 22.50
C ILE A 198 5.74 15.51 21.10
N GLN A 199 6.84 15.75 20.37
CA GLN A 199 6.79 16.19 18.99
C GLN A 199 7.32 15.11 18.07
N VAL A 200 6.46 14.63 17.15
CA VAL A 200 6.80 13.62 16.16
C VAL A 200 6.43 14.14 14.78
N GLN A 201 7.39 14.20 13.85
CA GLN A 201 7.19 14.67 12.47
C GLN A 201 6.39 15.98 12.36
N ARG A 202 6.75 16.99 13.17
CA ARG A 202 6.10 18.31 13.25
C ARG A 202 4.66 18.30 13.81
N ARG A 203 4.21 17.21 14.41
CA ARG A 203 2.93 17.13 15.13
C ARG A 203 3.19 16.91 16.59
N SER A 204 2.36 17.54 17.43
CA SER A 204 2.43 17.39 18.87
C SER A 204 1.36 16.44 19.36
N TYR A 205 1.75 15.55 20.26
CA TYR A 205 0.86 14.57 20.88
C TYR A 205 0.92 14.69 22.38
N SER A 206 -0.24 14.65 23.06
CA SER A 206 -0.31 14.61 24.51
C SER A 206 0.06 13.23 25.04
N VAL A 207 0.78 13.20 26.14
CA VAL A 207 1.16 11.98 26.85
C VAL A 207 0.86 12.13 28.34
N PRO A 208 0.79 11.01 29.08
CA PRO A 208 0.59 11.08 30.55
C PRO A 208 1.63 11.96 31.25
N THR A 209 1.20 12.75 32.22
CA THR A 209 2.06 13.67 33.01
C THR A 209 3.19 12.96 33.74
N SER A 210 3.00 11.68 34.08
CA SER A 210 4.02 10.81 34.68
C SER A 210 5.27 10.60 33.81
N LEU A 211 5.19 10.94 32.53
CA LEU A 211 6.29 10.82 31.57
C LEU A 211 7.05 12.13 31.34
N ILE A 212 6.65 13.23 31.99
CA ILE A 212 7.34 14.53 31.86
C ILE A 212 8.84 14.38 32.11
N LYS A 213 9.65 14.98 31.24
CA LYS A 213 11.12 14.97 31.24
C LYS A 213 11.75 13.57 30.97
N LYS A 214 10.96 12.51 30.81
CA LYS A 214 11.47 11.20 30.41
C LYS A 214 11.64 11.10 28.88
N GLU A 215 12.52 10.23 28.44
CA GLU A 215 12.56 9.75 27.07
C GLU A 215 11.52 8.65 26.87
N VAL A 216 10.78 8.72 25.77
CA VAL A 216 9.83 7.70 25.33
C VAL A 216 10.14 7.30 23.89
N THR A 217 9.93 6.05 23.57
CA THR A 217 10.02 5.54 22.20
C THR A 217 8.65 5.67 21.53
N VAL A 218 8.63 6.21 20.34
CA VAL A 218 7.42 6.44 19.54
C VAL A 218 7.62 5.91 18.13
#